data_5d044412ac08e0bb769d6b17acb4adf0
#
_entry.id   5d044412ac08e0bb769d6b17acb4adf0
#
_cell.length_a   1.000
_cell.length_b   1.000
_cell.length_c   1.000
_cell.angle_alpha   90.00
_cell.angle_beta   90.00
_cell.angle_gamma   90.00
#
_symmetry.space_group_name_H-M   'P 1'
#
loop_
_entity.id
_entity.type
_entity.pdbx_description
1 polymer ?
#
loop_
_entity_poly.entity_id
_entity_poly.type
_entity_poly.pdbx_seq_one_letter_code
_entity_poly.pdbx_strand_id
1 'polypeptide(L)'
;MTVTPAAPLRQIMAALDRCGIPYAVGGSIASSYHGSPRATNDVDLLAEFQPAQAQAFAQELGPDFYADPDMVCVIHLKTTHKFDFFPVSGDPFGVLQLARRVAVHSDLLGEVLDFPIASAEDIILAKLAWFKKGGSVSARQWNDVLGVMRIQRDRLDRAYLGEWAARLGVLELLDDALRQAARPLSEGPHRPGTP
;
A
#
# COMPACT_ATOMS: atom_id res chain seq x y z
N MET A 1 -17.09 -13.44 -15.62
CA MET A 1 -16.63 -13.42 -14.23
C MET A 1 -15.47 -12.45 -14.17
N THR A 2 -15.57 -11.40 -13.39
CA THR A 2 -14.46 -10.46 -13.18
C THR A 2 -13.39 -11.20 -12.39
N VAL A 3 -12.22 -11.37 -12.97
CA VAL A 3 -11.10 -12.03 -12.28
C VAL A 3 -10.52 -11.02 -11.28
N THR A 4 -10.51 -11.38 -10.00
CA THR A 4 -10.01 -10.53 -8.91
C THR A 4 -8.60 -10.92 -8.51
N PRO A 5 -7.79 -10.03 -7.91
CA PRO A 5 -6.46 -10.38 -7.43
C PRO A 5 -6.46 -11.24 -6.15
N ALA A 6 -7.61 -11.46 -5.51
CA ALA A 6 -7.72 -12.15 -4.22
C ALA A 6 -7.17 -13.60 -4.27
N ALA A 7 -7.58 -14.40 -5.26
CA ALA A 7 -7.14 -15.78 -5.35
C ALA A 7 -5.62 -15.92 -5.60
N PRO A 8 -5.00 -15.20 -6.57
CA PRO A 8 -3.53 -15.16 -6.71
C PRO A 8 -2.82 -14.63 -5.47
N LEU A 9 -3.34 -13.56 -4.84
CA LEU A 9 -2.73 -13.03 -3.62
C LEU A 9 -2.72 -14.06 -2.49
N ARG A 10 -3.80 -14.82 -2.32
CA ARG A 10 -3.86 -15.91 -1.32
C ARG A 10 -2.75 -16.95 -1.52
N GLN A 11 -2.46 -17.31 -2.78
CA GLN A 11 -1.38 -18.24 -3.11
C GLN A 11 0.00 -17.64 -2.79
N ILE A 12 0.20 -16.35 -3.13
CA ILE A 12 1.43 -15.62 -2.81
C ILE A 12 1.64 -15.55 -1.30
N MET A 13 0.61 -15.17 -0.53
CA MET A 13 0.69 -15.11 0.93
C MET A 13 1.04 -16.47 1.54
N ALA A 14 0.38 -17.55 1.08
CA ALA A 14 0.68 -18.90 1.54
C ALA A 14 2.12 -19.32 1.22
N ALA A 15 2.68 -18.92 0.08
CA ALA A 15 4.08 -19.17 -0.27
C ALA A 15 5.05 -18.36 0.62
N LEU A 16 4.74 -17.09 0.88
CA LEU A 16 5.51 -16.22 1.80
C LEU A 16 5.53 -16.83 3.21
N ASP A 17 4.37 -17.27 3.71
CA ASP A 17 4.24 -17.90 5.03
C ASP A 17 5.06 -19.20 5.12
N ARG A 18 5.00 -20.07 4.09
CA ARG A 18 5.81 -21.31 4.05
C ARG A 18 7.31 -21.04 4.02
N CYS A 19 7.73 -19.96 3.36
CA CYS A 19 9.13 -19.53 3.32
C CYS A 19 9.56 -18.73 4.56
N GLY A 20 8.65 -18.45 5.49
CA GLY A 20 8.94 -17.63 6.68
C GLY A 20 9.32 -16.19 6.33
N ILE A 21 8.76 -15.63 5.25
CA ILE A 21 9.04 -14.27 4.77
C ILE A 21 7.98 -13.33 5.34
N PRO A 22 8.34 -12.38 6.23
CA PRO A 22 7.42 -11.36 6.71
C PRO A 22 6.98 -10.44 5.57
N TYR A 23 5.69 -10.10 5.52
CA TYR A 23 5.12 -9.23 4.49
C TYR A 23 3.96 -8.39 5.00
N ALA A 24 3.61 -7.36 4.24
CA ALA A 24 2.40 -6.57 4.40
C ALA A 24 1.93 -6.01 3.04
N VAL A 25 0.62 -5.96 2.83
CA VAL A 25 0.03 -5.25 1.69
C VAL A 25 0.18 -3.74 1.91
N GLY A 26 0.70 -3.05 0.91
CA GLY A 26 0.95 -1.61 0.93
C GLY A 26 0.20 -0.85 -0.15
N GLY A 27 0.84 0.20 -0.63
CA GLY A 27 0.47 0.95 -1.82
C GLY A 27 -0.98 1.42 -1.89
N SER A 28 -1.57 1.21 -3.05
CA SER A 28 -2.93 1.67 -3.35
C SER A 28 -4.01 0.90 -2.61
N ILE A 29 -3.80 -0.38 -2.33
CA ILE A 29 -4.74 -1.19 -1.58
C ILE A 29 -4.81 -0.71 -0.13
N ALA A 30 -3.65 -0.49 0.50
CA ALA A 30 -3.60 0.03 1.87
C ALA A 30 -4.22 1.43 1.98
N SER A 31 -3.96 2.33 1.02
CA SER A 31 -4.59 3.65 1.03
C SER A 31 -6.10 3.59 0.78
N SER A 32 -6.59 2.64 -0.01
CA SER A 32 -8.03 2.41 -0.22
C SER A 32 -8.72 1.84 1.01
N TYR A 33 -8.05 0.95 1.74
CA TYR A 33 -8.57 0.38 2.99
C TYR A 33 -8.70 1.44 4.09
N HIS A 34 -7.66 2.25 4.28
CA HIS A 34 -7.62 3.26 5.34
C HIS A 34 -8.32 4.58 4.97
N GLY A 35 -8.58 4.81 3.68
CA GLY A 35 -9.08 6.07 3.14
C GLY A 35 -10.19 5.91 2.12
N SER A 36 -10.09 6.64 1.01
CA SER A 36 -11.09 6.60 -0.06
C SER A 36 -10.79 5.47 -1.04
N PRO A 37 -11.69 4.49 -1.20
CA PRO A 37 -11.52 3.38 -2.14
C PRO A 37 -11.35 3.87 -3.58
N ARG A 38 -10.42 3.25 -4.31
CA ARG A 38 -10.26 3.41 -5.75
C ARG A 38 -9.79 2.13 -6.42
N ALA A 39 -10.08 2.00 -7.70
CA ALA A 39 -9.58 0.87 -8.48
C ALA A 39 -8.05 0.89 -8.62
N THR A 40 -7.45 -0.28 -8.50
CA THR A 40 -6.03 -0.54 -8.79
C THR A 40 -5.90 -1.93 -9.42
N ASN A 41 -4.95 -2.08 -10.33
CA ASN A 41 -4.65 -3.36 -10.97
C ASN A 41 -3.44 -4.05 -10.36
N ASP A 42 -2.63 -3.31 -9.61
CA ASP A 42 -1.39 -3.78 -9.02
C ASP A 42 -1.56 -3.95 -7.51
N VAL A 43 -0.92 -4.97 -6.97
CA VAL A 43 -0.84 -5.23 -5.53
C VAL A 43 0.59 -4.98 -5.08
N ASP A 44 0.78 -3.97 -4.25
CA ASP A 44 2.09 -3.64 -3.67
C ASP A 44 2.29 -4.42 -2.38
N LEU A 45 3.42 -5.10 -2.23
CA LEU A 45 3.80 -5.90 -1.08
C LEU A 45 5.14 -5.43 -0.52
N LEU A 46 5.15 -5.01 0.73
CA LEU A 46 6.38 -4.89 1.52
C LEU A 46 6.79 -6.30 1.94
N ALA A 47 8.05 -6.69 1.77
CA ALA A 47 8.52 -8.00 2.18
C ALA A 47 9.99 -7.97 2.61
N GLU A 48 10.33 -8.77 3.61
CA GLU A 48 11.69 -8.92 4.09
C GLU A 48 12.33 -10.21 3.56
N PHE A 49 12.86 -10.14 2.34
CA PHE A 49 13.57 -11.26 1.73
C PHE A 49 15.01 -11.36 2.23
N GLN A 50 15.40 -12.58 2.61
CA GLN A 50 16.80 -12.95 2.68
C GLN A 50 17.25 -13.50 1.31
N PRO A 51 18.51 -13.32 0.88
CA PRO A 51 18.97 -13.75 -0.45
C PRO A 51 18.66 -15.22 -0.79
N ALA A 52 18.73 -16.12 0.20
CA ALA A 52 18.45 -17.55 0.01
C ALA A 52 16.93 -17.87 -0.12
N GLN A 53 16.05 -16.98 0.29
CA GLN A 53 14.60 -17.23 0.29
C GLN A 53 13.96 -16.95 -1.07
N ALA A 54 14.54 -16.10 -1.90
CA ALA A 54 13.97 -15.71 -3.18
C ALA A 54 13.72 -16.92 -4.11
N GLN A 55 14.71 -17.81 -4.21
CA GLN A 55 14.57 -19.01 -5.03
C GLN A 55 13.54 -20.00 -4.45
N ALA A 56 13.54 -20.21 -3.15
CA ALA A 56 12.57 -21.06 -2.48
C ALA A 56 11.14 -20.53 -2.67
N PHE A 57 10.94 -19.23 -2.51
CA PHE A 57 9.66 -18.57 -2.75
C PHE A 57 9.18 -18.74 -4.20
N ALA A 58 10.06 -18.53 -5.19
CA ALA A 58 9.71 -18.74 -6.60
C ALA A 58 9.28 -20.18 -6.89
N GLN A 59 9.93 -21.18 -6.27
CA GLN A 59 9.56 -22.58 -6.39
C GLN A 59 8.19 -22.87 -5.74
N GLU A 60 7.91 -22.28 -4.58
CA GLU A 60 6.63 -22.41 -3.87
C GLU A 60 5.44 -21.81 -4.61
N LEU A 61 5.65 -20.78 -5.43
CA LEU A 61 4.60 -20.18 -6.27
C LEU A 61 4.12 -21.12 -7.38
N GLY A 62 5.01 -21.99 -7.89
CA GLY A 62 4.71 -22.95 -8.93
C GLY A 62 4.51 -22.33 -10.33
N PRO A 63 4.08 -23.14 -11.31
CA PRO A 63 4.13 -22.78 -12.74
C PRO A 63 3.06 -21.76 -13.18
N ASP A 64 2.09 -21.44 -12.35
CA ASP A 64 1.05 -20.45 -12.66
C ASP A 64 1.55 -19.01 -12.47
N PHE A 65 2.78 -18.85 -11.96
CA PHE A 65 3.38 -17.56 -11.70
C PHE A 65 4.72 -17.38 -12.42
N TYR A 66 4.95 -16.18 -12.91
CA TYR A 66 6.28 -15.68 -13.24
C TYR A 66 6.79 -14.87 -12.06
N ALA A 67 7.97 -15.20 -11.57
CA ALA A 67 8.67 -14.42 -10.55
C ALA A 67 9.94 -13.84 -11.17
N ASP A 68 10.12 -12.52 -11.04
CA ASP A 68 11.35 -11.85 -11.43
C ASP A 68 12.52 -12.36 -10.58
N PRO A 69 13.72 -12.61 -11.15
CA PRO A 69 14.87 -13.12 -10.40
C PRO A 69 15.30 -12.25 -9.22
N ASP A 70 15.12 -10.93 -9.34
CA ASP A 70 15.43 -9.96 -8.28
C ASP A 70 14.27 -9.78 -7.27
N MET A 71 13.19 -10.57 -7.43
CA MET A 71 12.00 -10.53 -6.58
C MET A 71 11.34 -9.15 -6.44
N VAL A 72 11.41 -8.35 -7.48
CA VAL A 72 10.72 -7.04 -7.52
C VAL A 72 9.31 -7.14 -8.08
N CYS A 73 9.00 -8.21 -8.81
CA CYS A 73 7.69 -8.41 -9.43
C CYS A 73 7.34 -9.89 -9.56
N VAL A 74 6.07 -10.21 -9.28
CA VAL A 74 5.46 -11.49 -9.57
C VAL A 74 4.21 -11.27 -10.41
N ILE A 75 4.02 -12.08 -11.45
CA ILE A 75 2.85 -12.01 -12.33
C ILE A 75 2.12 -13.35 -12.32
N HIS A 76 0.83 -13.34 -12.03
CA HIS A 76 0.00 -14.52 -12.19
C HIS A 76 -0.39 -14.68 -13.67
N LEU A 77 0.13 -15.75 -14.31
CA LEU A 77 0.10 -15.90 -15.77
C LEU A 77 -1.30 -16.03 -16.37
N LYS A 78 -2.26 -16.61 -15.61
CA LYS A 78 -3.64 -16.80 -16.09
C LYS A 78 -4.50 -15.55 -16.03
N THR A 79 -4.25 -14.68 -15.07
CA THR A 79 -5.08 -13.49 -14.83
C THR A 79 -4.37 -12.18 -15.12
N THR A 80 -3.07 -12.24 -15.39
CA THR A 80 -2.17 -11.10 -15.62
C THR A 80 -2.09 -10.09 -14.46
N HIS A 81 -2.58 -10.46 -13.27
CA HIS A 81 -2.39 -9.62 -12.08
C HIS A 81 -0.93 -9.54 -11.71
N LYS A 82 -0.51 -8.32 -11.42
CA LYS A 82 0.85 -7.97 -11.05
C LYS A 82 0.95 -7.72 -9.55
N PHE A 83 2.00 -8.25 -8.95
CA PHE A 83 2.35 -8.09 -7.54
C PHE A 83 3.75 -7.50 -7.47
N ASP A 84 3.86 -6.27 -7.03
CA ASP A 84 5.14 -5.56 -6.91
C ASP A 84 5.67 -5.72 -5.49
N PHE A 85 6.89 -6.23 -5.37
CA PHE A 85 7.55 -6.40 -4.09
C PHE A 85 8.51 -5.25 -3.81
N PHE A 86 8.41 -4.71 -2.62
CA PHE A 86 9.29 -3.68 -2.09
C PHE A 86 10.12 -4.30 -0.96
N PRO A 87 11.37 -4.72 -1.26
CA PRO A 87 12.25 -5.28 -0.23
C PRO A 87 12.56 -4.23 0.83
N VAL A 88 12.39 -4.60 2.10
CA VAL A 88 12.61 -3.67 3.22
C VAL A 88 13.95 -3.89 3.92
N SER A 89 14.72 -4.90 3.53
CA SER A 89 16.04 -5.19 4.11
C SER A 89 16.98 -3.99 3.94
N GLY A 90 17.49 -3.47 5.06
CA GLY A 90 18.34 -2.27 5.05
C GLY A 90 17.61 -0.93 5.00
N ASP A 91 16.28 -0.94 4.93
CA ASP A 91 15.45 0.26 5.06
C ASP A 91 14.79 0.30 6.46
N PRO A 92 15.27 1.17 7.39
CA PRO A 92 14.70 1.25 8.74
C PRO A 92 13.21 1.57 8.75
N PHE A 93 12.73 2.36 7.79
CA PHE A 93 11.31 2.68 7.70
C PHE A 93 10.50 1.48 7.19
N GLY A 94 10.98 0.77 6.19
CA GLY A 94 10.34 -0.44 5.67
C GLY A 94 10.23 -1.55 6.72
N VAL A 95 11.30 -1.78 7.49
CA VAL A 95 11.30 -2.74 8.61
C VAL A 95 10.25 -2.36 9.66
N LEU A 96 10.15 -1.06 9.98
CA LEU A 96 9.15 -0.58 10.93
C LEU A 96 7.72 -0.74 10.40
N GLN A 97 7.47 -0.49 9.12
CA GLN A 97 6.17 -0.73 8.49
C GLN A 97 5.73 -2.20 8.64
N LEU A 98 6.66 -3.15 8.44
CA LEU A 98 6.38 -4.57 8.67
C LEU A 98 6.07 -4.88 10.13
N ALA A 99 6.79 -4.27 11.07
CA ALA A 99 6.54 -4.45 12.51
C ALA A 99 5.19 -3.88 12.96
N ARG A 100 4.74 -2.78 12.33
CA ARG A 100 3.49 -2.07 12.64
C ARG A 100 2.29 -2.54 11.81
N ARG A 101 2.47 -3.52 10.92
CA ARG A 101 1.38 -4.03 10.10
C ARG A 101 0.20 -4.52 10.95
N VAL A 102 -0.99 -4.37 10.44
CA VAL A 102 -2.22 -4.80 11.11
C VAL A 102 -2.89 -5.91 10.30
N ALA A 103 -3.45 -6.91 10.99
CA ALA A 103 -4.25 -7.94 10.33
C ALA A 103 -5.65 -7.38 10.05
N VAL A 104 -6.14 -7.58 8.83
CA VAL A 104 -7.46 -7.11 8.40
C VAL A 104 -8.24 -8.23 7.74
N HIS A 105 -9.56 -8.14 7.86
CA HIS A 105 -10.54 -8.99 7.19
C HIS A 105 -11.33 -8.09 6.23
N SER A 106 -11.18 -8.27 4.91
CA SER A 106 -11.74 -7.34 3.93
C SER A 106 -12.06 -7.99 2.59
N ASP A 107 -13.08 -7.50 1.91
CA ASP A 107 -13.46 -7.84 0.56
C ASP A 107 -12.93 -6.86 -0.51
N LEU A 108 -12.06 -5.95 -0.12
CA LEU A 108 -11.52 -4.90 -1.00
C LEU A 108 -10.88 -5.45 -2.28
N LEU A 109 -10.43 -6.69 -2.25
CA LEU A 109 -9.81 -7.39 -3.38
C LEU A 109 -10.82 -8.21 -4.21
N GLY A 110 -12.13 -8.04 -3.97
CA GLY A 110 -13.21 -8.71 -4.68
C GLY A 110 -13.68 -10.01 -4.04
N GLU A 111 -12.95 -10.54 -3.07
CA GLU A 111 -13.32 -11.66 -2.20
C GLU A 111 -12.88 -11.35 -0.78
N VAL A 112 -13.60 -11.91 0.19
CA VAL A 112 -13.20 -11.79 1.60
C VAL A 112 -11.89 -12.54 1.84
N LEU A 113 -10.90 -11.81 2.36
CA LEU A 113 -9.57 -12.31 2.63
C LEU A 113 -9.00 -11.71 3.91
N ASP A 114 -8.29 -12.54 4.67
CA ASP A 114 -7.48 -12.09 5.80
C ASP A 114 -6.06 -11.82 5.32
N PHE A 115 -5.53 -10.63 5.57
CA PHE A 115 -4.17 -10.27 5.17
C PHE A 115 -3.57 -9.18 6.05
N PRO A 116 -2.23 -9.16 6.22
CA PRO A 116 -1.56 -8.06 6.89
C PRO A 116 -1.46 -6.85 5.96
N ILE A 117 -1.75 -5.65 6.49
CA ILE A 117 -1.70 -4.40 5.75
C ILE A 117 -0.85 -3.37 6.50
N ALA A 118 -0.17 -2.48 5.78
CA ALA A 118 0.54 -1.36 6.37
C ALA A 118 -0.42 -0.46 7.15
N SER A 119 0.04 0.14 8.26
CA SER A 119 -0.80 1.06 9.05
C SER A 119 -1.16 2.33 8.28
N ALA A 120 -2.18 3.04 8.76
CA ALA A 120 -2.62 4.29 8.13
C ALA A 120 -1.50 5.35 8.11
N GLU A 121 -0.77 5.47 9.21
CA GLU A 121 0.36 6.39 9.31
C GLU A 121 1.49 6.01 8.34
N ASP A 122 1.82 4.74 8.28
CA ASP A 122 2.90 4.25 7.44
C ASP A 122 2.59 4.43 5.97
N ILE A 123 1.33 4.22 5.55
CA ILE A 123 0.94 4.46 4.15
C ILE A 123 0.93 5.95 3.78
N ILE A 124 0.56 6.85 4.71
CA ILE A 124 0.68 8.29 4.53
C ILE A 124 2.14 8.65 4.27
N LEU A 125 3.04 8.22 5.15
CA LEU A 125 4.47 8.53 5.06
C LEU A 125 5.11 7.97 3.80
N ALA A 126 4.83 6.70 3.46
CA ALA A 126 5.32 6.06 2.25
C ALA A 126 4.87 6.82 0.99
N LYS A 127 3.59 7.19 0.92
CA LYS A 127 3.06 7.95 -0.23
C LYS A 127 3.64 9.36 -0.33
N LEU A 128 3.88 10.05 0.77
CA LEU A 128 4.57 11.35 0.76
C LEU A 128 6.02 11.22 0.29
N ALA A 129 6.73 10.16 0.71
CA ALA A 129 8.09 9.89 0.28
C ALA A 129 8.14 9.60 -1.24
N TRP A 130 7.24 8.76 -1.74
CA TRP A 130 7.12 8.48 -3.17
C TRP A 130 6.68 9.71 -3.98
N PHE A 131 5.76 10.51 -3.45
CA PHE A 131 5.34 11.77 -4.07
C PHE A 131 6.54 12.71 -4.25
N LYS A 132 7.33 12.91 -3.19
CA LYS A 132 8.56 13.72 -3.24
C LYS A 132 9.56 13.17 -4.26
N LYS A 133 9.83 11.85 -4.23
CA LYS A 133 10.76 11.19 -5.15
C LYS A 133 10.34 11.34 -6.62
N GLY A 134 9.03 11.35 -6.89
CA GLY A 134 8.45 11.57 -8.22
C GLY A 134 8.32 13.04 -8.62
N GLY A 135 9.02 13.96 -7.98
CA GLY A 135 9.00 15.40 -8.30
C GLY A 135 7.74 16.14 -7.84
N SER A 136 6.99 15.56 -6.91
CA SER A 136 5.78 16.17 -6.31
C SER A 136 4.66 16.51 -7.29
N VAL A 137 4.51 15.71 -8.37
CA VAL A 137 3.52 15.99 -9.43
C VAL A 137 2.35 14.99 -9.49
N SER A 138 2.40 13.88 -8.76
CA SER A 138 1.37 12.84 -8.82
C SER A 138 0.13 13.20 -8.01
N ALA A 139 -0.89 13.78 -8.67
CA ALA A 139 -2.18 14.06 -8.04
C ALA A 139 -2.81 12.81 -7.39
N ARG A 140 -2.59 11.61 -7.96
CA ARG A 140 -3.09 10.35 -7.43
C ARG A 140 -2.48 10.04 -6.05
N GLN A 141 -1.16 10.12 -5.91
CA GLN A 141 -0.48 9.91 -4.63
C GLN A 141 -0.95 10.90 -3.56
N TRP A 142 -1.07 12.16 -3.95
CA TRP A 142 -1.53 13.21 -3.06
C TRP A 142 -2.97 13.00 -2.58
N ASN A 143 -3.88 12.65 -3.49
CA ASN A 143 -5.28 12.37 -3.16
C ASN A 143 -5.43 11.13 -2.27
N ASP A 144 -4.60 10.10 -2.46
CA ASP A 144 -4.58 8.93 -1.58
C ASP A 144 -4.20 9.35 -0.14
N VAL A 145 -3.17 10.20 0.02
CA VAL A 145 -2.77 10.75 1.34
C VAL A 145 -3.93 11.51 1.99
N LEU A 146 -4.54 12.44 1.24
CA LEU A 146 -5.67 13.21 1.76
C LEU A 146 -6.88 12.34 2.11
N GLY A 147 -7.15 11.30 1.33
CA GLY A 147 -8.21 10.34 1.58
C GLY A 147 -8.02 9.62 2.91
N VAL A 148 -6.82 9.09 3.16
CA VAL A 148 -6.48 8.44 4.43
C VAL A 148 -6.61 9.41 5.60
N MET A 149 -6.02 10.62 5.49
CA MET A 149 -6.06 11.61 6.56
C MET A 149 -7.49 12.05 6.92
N ARG A 150 -8.38 12.21 5.93
CA ARG A 150 -9.78 12.61 6.16
C ARG A 150 -10.60 11.52 6.84
N ILE A 151 -10.36 10.25 6.51
CA ILE A 151 -11.09 9.13 7.10
C ILE A 151 -10.58 8.81 8.49
N GLN A 152 -9.25 8.80 8.69
CA GLN A 152 -8.64 8.44 9.97
C GLN A 152 -8.69 9.57 11.01
N ARG A 153 -8.54 10.83 10.58
CA ARG A 153 -8.66 12.04 11.44
C ARG A 153 -7.89 11.93 12.76
N ASP A 154 -8.65 11.91 13.88
CA ASP A 154 -8.10 11.93 15.24
C ASP A 154 -7.54 10.56 15.68
N ARG A 155 -7.71 9.52 14.87
CA ARG A 155 -7.14 8.20 15.11
C ARG A 155 -5.66 8.11 14.74
N LEU A 156 -5.14 9.09 13.97
CA LEU A 156 -3.75 9.13 13.56
C LEU A 156 -2.82 9.53 14.70
N ASP A 157 -1.76 8.76 14.89
CA ASP A 157 -0.66 9.15 15.78
C ASP A 157 0.16 10.29 15.15
N ARG A 158 -0.17 11.53 15.56
CA ARG A 158 0.46 12.74 15.06
C ARG A 158 1.93 12.84 15.45
N ALA A 159 2.31 12.34 16.62
CA ALA A 159 3.69 12.37 17.09
C ALA A 159 4.56 11.45 16.21
N TYR A 160 4.08 10.23 15.97
CA TYR A 160 4.73 9.29 15.06
C TYR A 160 4.86 9.85 13.63
N LEU A 161 3.78 10.42 13.08
CA LEU A 161 3.80 11.03 11.75
C LEU A 161 4.86 12.14 11.66
N GLY A 162 4.91 13.05 12.63
CA GLY A 162 5.88 14.17 12.65
C GLY A 162 7.33 13.68 12.74
N GLU A 163 7.61 12.72 13.64
CA GLU A 163 8.94 12.15 13.80
C GLU A 163 9.46 11.51 12.52
N TRP A 164 8.65 10.62 11.91
CA TRP A 164 9.06 9.93 10.71
C TRP A 164 9.04 10.79 9.45
N ALA A 165 8.13 11.76 9.36
CA ALA A 165 8.14 12.73 8.26
C ALA A 165 9.43 13.57 8.27
N ALA A 166 9.94 13.94 9.45
CA ALA A 166 11.23 14.62 9.57
C ALA A 166 12.39 13.74 9.11
N ARG A 167 12.43 12.46 9.54
CA ARG A 167 13.47 11.49 9.14
C ARG A 167 13.46 11.21 7.64
N LEU A 168 12.27 11.11 7.03
CA LEU A 168 12.08 10.89 5.59
C LEU A 168 12.22 12.20 4.77
N GLY A 169 12.38 13.33 5.45
CA GLY A 169 12.49 14.65 4.80
C GLY A 169 11.21 15.11 4.10
N VAL A 170 10.04 14.69 4.60
CA VAL A 170 8.72 15.02 4.01
C VAL A 170 7.83 15.81 4.97
N LEU A 171 8.41 16.47 5.99
CA LEU A 171 7.66 17.17 7.02
C LEU A 171 6.79 18.30 6.44
N GLU A 172 7.31 19.11 5.53
CA GLU A 172 6.56 20.18 4.87
C GLU A 172 5.36 19.64 4.08
N LEU A 173 5.54 18.51 3.38
CA LEU A 173 4.45 17.83 2.66
C LEU A 173 3.40 17.26 3.63
N LEU A 174 3.82 16.74 4.77
CA LEU A 174 2.90 16.30 5.82
C LEU A 174 2.04 17.45 6.33
N ASP A 175 2.67 18.61 6.65
CA ASP A 175 1.96 19.78 7.14
C ASP A 175 0.98 20.33 6.10
N ASP A 176 1.37 20.34 4.83
CA ASP A 176 0.48 20.75 3.73
C ASP A 176 -0.72 19.79 3.60
N ALA A 177 -0.48 18.48 3.65
CA ALA A 177 -1.53 17.50 3.57
C ALA A 177 -2.50 17.60 4.76
N LEU A 178 -1.99 17.83 5.99
CA LEU A 178 -2.80 18.01 7.18
C LEU A 178 -3.69 19.27 7.06
N ARG A 179 -3.14 20.39 6.58
CA ARG A 179 -3.91 21.62 6.34
C ARG A 179 -5.01 21.42 5.30
N GLN A 180 -4.71 20.69 4.22
CA GLN A 180 -5.68 20.40 3.15
C GLN A 180 -6.75 19.41 3.59
N ALA A 181 -6.38 18.37 4.34
CA ALA A 181 -7.32 17.36 4.83
C ALA A 181 -8.32 17.95 5.84
N ALA A 182 -7.92 18.95 6.62
CA ALA A 182 -8.77 19.65 7.59
C ALA A 182 -9.84 20.53 6.94
N ARG A 183 -9.68 20.94 5.67
CA ARG A 183 -10.68 21.76 4.97
C ARG A 183 -11.90 20.90 4.62
N PRO A 184 -13.13 21.44 4.80
CA PRO A 184 -14.32 20.77 4.28
C PRO A 184 -14.15 20.55 2.78
N LEU A 185 -14.64 19.41 2.27
CA LEU A 185 -14.80 19.23 0.83
C LEU A 185 -15.79 20.33 0.38
N SER A 186 -15.32 21.33 -0.39
CA SER A 186 -16.22 22.30 -1.00
C SER A 186 -17.25 21.51 -1.80
N GLU A 187 -18.53 21.73 -1.52
CA GLU A 187 -19.60 21.25 -2.38
C GLU A 187 -19.26 21.70 -3.80
N GLY A 188 -19.23 20.73 -4.72
CA GLY A 188 -18.96 21.02 -6.13
C GLY A 188 -19.91 22.13 -6.62
N PRO A 189 -19.58 22.85 -7.70
CA PRO A 189 -20.38 23.97 -8.16
C PRO A 189 -21.83 23.54 -8.27
N HIS A 190 -22.68 24.22 -7.48
CA HIS A 190 -24.13 24.08 -7.53
C HIS A 190 -24.56 24.26 -9.00
N ARG A 191 -25.00 23.21 -9.65
CA ARG A 191 -25.61 23.35 -10.98
C ARG A 191 -26.86 24.22 -10.78
N PRO A 192 -26.92 25.43 -11.34
CA PRO A 192 -28.14 26.19 -11.29
C PRO A 192 -29.22 25.35 -12.02
N GLY A 193 -30.32 25.11 -11.31
CA GLY A 193 -31.47 24.43 -11.87
C GLY A 193 -31.90 25.16 -13.14
N THR A 194 -32.01 24.42 -14.21
CA THR A 194 -32.72 24.88 -15.42
C THR A 194 -34.19 25.04 -15.08
N PRO A 195 -34.83 26.17 -15.48
CA PRO A 195 -36.26 26.42 -15.29
C PRO A 195 -37.13 25.44 -16.03
#